data_6863b119f9d67229087e6ba9cc667b2f
#
_entry.id   6863b119f9d67229087e6ba9cc667b2f
#
_cell.length_a   1.000
_cell.length_b   1.000
_cell.length_c   1.000
_cell.angle_alpha   90.00
_cell.angle_beta   90.00
_cell.angle_gamma   90.00
#
_symmetry.space_group_name_H-M   'P 1'
#
loop_
_entity.id
_entity.type
_entity.pdbx_description
1 polymer ?
#
loop_
_entity_poly.entity_id
_entity_poly.type
_entity_poly.pdbx_seq_one_letter_code
_entity_poly.pdbx_strand_id
1 'polypeptide(L)'
;MILQLPAGYDTDSAVNILSNDPIWQLLLEKEHLASQPTISRFLDRFGEKNIEELQQMNQALLDQVHPFHDDVSDFIIDLDSTHTDTFGRQEQANYNAHYQTYGYHPLVAFDGVTGYVLKAQLRAGNRYTSNGVGDFIKPLLTHYSKKGSNKKILVRGDSGFATPELY
;
A
#
# COMPACT_ATOMS: atom_id res chain seq x y z
N MET A 1 14.97 -0.72 7.29
CA MET A 1 13.50 -0.82 7.34
C MET A 1 12.92 -1.58 6.15
N ILE A 2 13.20 -1.24 4.89
CA ILE A 2 12.61 -1.92 3.72
C ILE A 2 12.85 -3.45 3.74
N LEU A 3 14.04 -3.91 4.09
CA LEU A 3 14.35 -5.33 4.20
C LEU A 3 13.83 -5.99 5.48
N GLN A 4 13.59 -5.19 6.52
CA GLN A 4 13.07 -5.64 7.81
C GLN A 4 11.63 -6.17 7.68
N LEU A 5 10.77 -5.45 6.95
CA LEU A 5 9.37 -5.82 6.76
C LEU A 5 9.18 -7.19 6.07
N PRO A 6 9.83 -7.48 4.92
CA PRO A 6 9.75 -8.81 4.30
C PRO A 6 10.32 -9.93 5.17
N ALA A 7 11.24 -9.62 6.08
CA ALA A 7 11.79 -10.58 7.04
C ALA A 7 10.85 -10.85 8.24
N GLY A 8 9.66 -10.23 8.28
CA GLY A 8 8.66 -10.45 9.32
C GLY A 8 8.83 -9.56 10.56
N TYR A 9 9.62 -8.52 10.47
CA TYR A 9 9.84 -7.57 11.58
C TYR A 9 9.14 -6.24 11.29
N ASP A 10 7.95 -6.07 11.81
CA ASP A 10 7.05 -4.94 11.51
C ASP A 10 7.22 -3.72 12.44
N THR A 11 7.93 -3.87 13.56
CA THR A 11 8.13 -2.80 14.53
C THR A 11 9.50 -2.13 14.40
N ASP A 12 9.58 -0.85 14.73
CA ASP A 12 10.85 -0.11 14.78
C ASP A 12 11.81 -0.66 15.84
N SER A 13 11.26 -1.22 16.94
CA SER A 13 12.05 -1.84 18.02
C SER A 13 12.77 -3.13 17.60
N ALA A 14 12.32 -3.80 16.54
CA ALA A 14 12.95 -5.01 16.04
C ALA A 14 14.41 -4.78 15.61
N VAL A 15 14.77 -3.55 15.25
CA VAL A 15 16.16 -3.21 14.92
C VAL A 15 17.14 -3.49 16.08
N ASN A 16 16.68 -3.45 17.33
CA ASN A 16 17.51 -3.78 18.49
C ASN A 16 17.96 -5.26 18.51
N ILE A 17 17.11 -6.13 17.94
CA ILE A 17 17.44 -7.54 17.76
C ILE A 17 18.33 -7.71 16.52
N LEU A 18 17.93 -7.12 15.41
CA LEU A 18 18.62 -7.24 14.12
C LEU A 18 20.02 -6.65 14.14
N SER A 19 20.29 -5.62 14.96
CA SER A 19 21.60 -5.01 15.08
C SER A 19 22.69 -5.95 15.64
N ASN A 20 22.26 -7.01 16.33
CA ASN A 20 23.15 -8.06 16.85
C ASN A 20 23.32 -9.25 15.89
N ASP A 21 22.61 -9.28 14.78
CA ASP A 21 22.67 -10.35 13.80
C ASP A 21 23.72 -10.01 12.72
N PRO A 22 24.82 -10.77 12.63
CA PRO A 22 25.88 -10.51 11.68
C PRO A 22 25.45 -10.63 10.22
N ILE A 23 24.38 -11.38 9.92
CA ILE A 23 23.83 -11.49 8.56
C ILE A 23 23.31 -10.14 8.08
N TRP A 24 22.63 -9.38 8.95
CA TRP A 24 22.15 -8.05 8.62
C TRP A 24 23.26 -7.03 8.43
N GLN A 25 24.33 -7.13 9.23
CA GLN A 25 25.53 -6.30 9.07
C GLN A 25 26.20 -6.58 7.72
N LEU A 26 26.35 -7.84 7.37
CA LEU A 26 26.92 -8.28 6.09
C LEU A 26 26.05 -7.85 4.91
N LEU A 27 24.73 -8.08 4.97
CA LEU A 27 23.77 -7.76 3.90
C LEU A 27 23.72 -6.26 3.61
N LEU A 28 23.84 -5.44 4.63
CA LEU A 28 23.77 -3.98 4.53
C LEU A 28 25.14 -3.32 4.39
N GLU A 29 26.21 -4.12 4.41
CA GLU A 29 27.62 -3.65 4.37
C GLU A 29 27.90 -2.59 5.44
N LYS A 30 27.40 -2.83 6.67
CA LYS A 30 27.52 -1.91 7.80
C LYS A 30 27.93 -2.63 9.08
N GLU A 31 28.90 -2.07 9.78
CA GLU A 31 29.29 -2.55 11.11
C GLU A 31 28.19 -2.33 12.16
N HIS A 32 27.45 -1.24 12.01
CA HIS A 32 26.34 -0.89 12.94
C HIS A 32 25.08 -0.54 12.16
N LEU A 33 23.95 -1.10 12.57
CA LEU A 33 22.65 -0.74 12.07
C LEU A 33 22.13 0.52 12.75
N ALA A 34 21.12 1.15 12.12
CA ALA A 34 20.44 2.30 12.70
C ALA A 34 19.76 1.90 14.02
N SER A 35 19.87 2.73 15.03
CA SER A 35 19.18 2.49 16.31
C SER A 35 17.66 2.70 16.17
N GLN A 36 16.88 2.09 17.09
CA GLN A 36 15.42 2.25 17.14
C GLN A 36 14.99 3.73 17.14
N PRO A 37 15.57 4.65 17.96
CA PRO A 37 15.21 6.05 17.88
C PRO A 37 15.51 6.71 16.53
N THR A 38 16.47 6.18 15.77
CA THR A 38 16.78 6.69 14.43
C THR A 38 15.72 6.26 13.43
N ILE A 39 15.22 5.02 13.52
CA ILE A 39 14.13 4.52 12.70
C ILE A 39 12.83 5.27 13.00
N SER A 40 12.50 5.45 14.29
CA SER A 40 11.32 6.21 14.71
C SER A 40 11.35 7.64 14.15
N ARG A 41 12.44 8.40 14.37
CA ARG A 41 12.60 9.75 13.81
C ARG A 41 12.62 9.81 12.29
N PHE A 42 13.00 8.72 11.63
CA PHE A 42 12.92 8.65 10.16
C PHE A 42 11.46 8.63 9.70
N LEU A 43 10.62 7.84 10.36
CA LEU A 43 9.18 7.77 10.06
C LEU A 43 8.48 9.11 10.30
N ASP A 44 8.85 9.83 11.38
CA ASP A 44 8.30 11.16 11.71
C ASP A 44 8.56 12.25 10.64
N ARG A 45 9.48 11.98 9.71
CA ARG A 45 9.80 12.92 8.61
C ARG A 45 8.87 12.77 7.42
N PHE A 46 8.07 11.69 7.37
CA PHE A 46 7.19 11.44 6.24
C PHE A 46 5.96 12.34 6.32
N GLY A 47 5.72 13.10 5.27
CA GLY A 47 4.50 13.87 5.04
C GLY A 47 3.82 13.43 3.75
N GLU A 48 2.74 14.11 3.38
CA GLU A 48 1.93 13.79 2.19
C GLU A 48 2.77 13.66 0.91
N LYS A 49 3.70 14.60 0.68
CA LYS A 49 4.60 14.56 -0.48
C LYS A 49 5.44 13.28 -0.53
N ASN A 50 5.93 12.81 0.60
CA ASN A 50 6.73 11.58 0.64
C ASN A 50 5.87 10.33 0.38
N ILE A 51 4.61 10.35 0.78
CA ILE A 51 3.67 9.27 0.45
C ILE A 51 3.41 9.23 -1.05
N GLU A 52 3.23 10.38 -1.69
CA GLU A 52 3.12 10.46 -3.16
C GLU A 52 4.38 9.94 -3.86
N GLU A 53 5.57 10.34 -3.39
CA GLU A 53 6.85 9.85 -3.91
C GLU A 53 6.99 8.33 -3.76
N LEU A 54 6.57 7.74 -2.63
CA LEU A 54 6.55 6.29 -2.43
C LEU A 54 5.59 5.59 -3.40
N GLN A 55 4.43 6.17 -3.68
CA GLN A 55 3.50 5.64 -4.68
C GLN A 55 4.10 5.67 -6.09
N GLN A 56 4.79 6.76 -6.44
CA GLN A 56 5.49 6.86 -7.72
C GLN A 56 6.63 5.84 -7.83
N MET A 57 7.39 5.62 -6.75
CA MET A 57 8.42 4.59 -6.70
C MET A 57 7.83 3.18 -6.87
N ASN A 58 6.71 2.88 -6.19
CA ASN A 58 6.01 1.60 -6.37
C ASN A 58 5.58 1.42 -7.82
N GLN A 59 4.99 2.44 -8.45
CA GLN A 59 4.59 2.38 -9.85
C GLN A 59 5.80 2.18 -10.78
N ALA A 60 6.91 2.87 -10.55
CA ALA A 60 8.13 2.71 -11.34
C ALA A 60 8.73 1.30 -11.20
N LEU A 61 8.65 0.70 -10.01
CA LEU A 61 9.06 -0.69 -9.79
C LEU A 61 8.15 -1.67 -10.53
N LEU A 62 6.84 -1.48 -10.41
CA LEU A 62 5.85 -2.29 -11.14
C LEU A 62 6.06 -2.20 -12.66
N ASP A 63 6.40 -1.02 -13.16
CA ASP A 63 6.69 -0.82 -14.58
C ASP A 63 7.88 -1.64 -15.11
N GLN A 64 8.77 -2.05 -14.21
CA GLN A 64 9.94 -2.89 -14.55
C GLN A 64 9.65 -4.39 -14.40
N VAL A 65 8.87 -4.77 -13.39
CA VAL A 65 8.73 -6.19 -13.00
C VAL A 65 7.37 -6.79 -13.37
N HIS A 66 6.37 -5.95 -13.65
CA HIS A 66 5.02 -6.41 -13.93
C HIS A 66 4.91 -6.96 -15.35
N PRO A 67 4.33 -8.16 -15.53
CA PRO A 67 4.19 -8.80 -16.85
C PRO A 67 3.07 -8.15 -17.72
N PHE A 68 2.73 -6.90 -17.49
CA PHE A 68 1.70 -6.16 -18.23
C PHE A 68 1.93 -6.15 -19.74
N HIS A 69 3.17 -6.34 -20.18
CA HIS A 69 3.57 -6.34 -21.57
C HIS A 69 3.30 -7.67 -22.31
N ASP A 70 3.01 -8.73 -21.56
CA ASP A 70 2.69 -10.02 -22.18
C ASP A 70 1.29 -9.98 -22.76
N ASP A 71 1.15 -10.31 -24.04
CA ASP A 71 0.02 -9.99 -24.92
C ASP A 71 -1.29 -10.76 -24.65
N VAL A 72 -1.42 -11.53 -23.58
CA VAL A 72 -2.38 -12.65 -23.56
C VAL A 72 -3.62 -12.41 -22.69
N SER A 73 -3.69 -11.42 -21.82
CA SER A 73 -4.85 -11.27 -20.93
C SER A 73 -5.30 -9.84 -20.69
N ASP A 74 -6.59 -9.66 -20.45
CA ASP A 74 -7.16 -8.43 -19.92
C ASP A 74 -6.49 -8.08 -18.58
N PHE A 75 -6.36 -6.79 -18.29
CA PHE A 75 -5.80 -6.32 -17.04
C PHE A 75 -6.90 -6.18 -16.00
N ILE A 76 -6.77 -6.87 -14.87
CA ILE A 76 -7.76 -6.86 -13.80
C ILE A 76 -7.23 -6.05 -12.64
N ILE A 77 -7.96 -5.02 -12.23
CA ILE A 77 -7.69 -4.26 -11.02
C ILE A 77 -8.70 -4.68 -9.96
N ASP A 78 -8.24 -5.37 -8.92
CA ASP A 78 -9.05 -5.73 -7.76
C ASP A 78 -8.99 -4.62 -6.72
N LEU A 79 -10.15 -4.13 -6.33
CA LEU A 79 -10.32 -3.17 -5.25
C LEU A 79 -10.75 -3.90 -3.98
N ASP A 80 -10.07 -3.58 -2.90
CA ASP A 80 -10.42 -4.06 -1.57
C ASP A 80 -10.27 -2.96 -0.52
N SER A 81 -11.08 -3.03 0.51
CA SER A 81 -10.95 -2.19 1.69
C SER A 81 -11.00 -3.06 2.94
N THR A 82 -10.06 -2.83 3.82
CA THR A 82 -9.94 -3.61 5.05
C THR A 82 -9.97 -2.69 6.27
N HIS A 83 -10.21 -3.27 7.43
CA HIS A 83 -10.09 -2.54 8.68
C HIS A 83 -8.75 -2.83 9.34
N THR A 84 -8.16 -1.78 9.92
CA THR A 84 -6.93 -1.91 10.72
C THR A 84 -7.15 -1.27 12.06
N ASP A 85 -7.15 -2.09 13.10
CA ASP A 85 -7.32 -1.63 14.48
C ASP A 85 -6.20 -0.67 14.89
N THR A 86 -6.55 0.30 15.73
CA THR A 86 -5.57 1.21 16.35
C THR A 86 -5.69 1.17 17.85
N PHE A 87 -4.56 1.39 18.49
CA PHE A 87 -4.48 1.48 19.95
C PHE A 87 -4.13 2.91 20.37
N GLY A 88 -4.85 3.43 21.35
CA GLY A 88 -4.67 4.80 21.80
C GLY A 88 -5.30 5.84 20.85
N ARG A 89 -4.88 7.11 21.03
CA ARG A 89 -5.36 8.24 20.22
C ARG A 89 -4.41 8.48 19.06
N GLN A 90 -4.80 8.04 17.89
CA GLN A 90 -4.05 8.29 16.65
C GLN A 90 -4.83 9.27 15.76
N GLU A 91 -4.10 10.08 15.00
CA GLU A 91 -4.68 11.03 14.08
C GLU A 91 -5.56 10.32 13.04
N GLN A 92 -6.77 10.83 12.81
CA GLN A 92 -7.76 10.27 11.89
C GLN A 92 -8.25 8.84 12.20
N ALA A 93 -7.83 8.23 13.30
CA ALA A 93 -8.46 7.00 13.77
C ALA A 93 -9.90 7.31 14.19
N ASN A 94 -10.87 6.59 13.62
CA ASN A 94 -12.29 6.80 13.86
C ASN A 94 -13.00 5.47 14.12
N TYR A 95 -14.15 5.56 14.79
CA TYR A 95 -15.00 4.42 15.04
C TYR A 95 -15.62 3.91 13.73
N ASN A 96 -15.42 2.62 13.46
CA ASN A 96 -16.06 1.93 12.35
C ASN A 96 -17.25 1.13 12.87
N ALA A 97 -18.46 1.50 12.46
CA ALA A 97 -19.68 0.87 12.93
C ALA A 97 -19.83 -0.59 12.44
N HIS A 98 -19.26 -0.93 11.28
CA HIS A 98 -19.30 -2.28 10.74
C HIS A 98 -18.42 -3.24 11.56
N TYR A 99 -17.20 -2.82 11.88
CA TYR A 99 -16.24 -3.61 12.65
C TYR A 99 -16.37 -3.40 14.18
N GLN A 100 -17.17 -2.41 14.60
CA GLN A 100 -17.43 -2.05 16.02
C GLN A 100 -16.16 -1.71 16.81
N THR A 101 -15.17 -1.13 16.14
CA THR A 101 -13.87 -0.78 16.75
C THR A 101 -13.33 0.52 16.18
N TYR A 102 -12.33 1.10 16.84
CA TYR A 102 -11.59 2.26 16.36
C TYR A 102 -10.41 1.83 15.48
N GLY A 103 -10.21 2.52 14.37
CA GLY A 103 -9.09 2.20 13.50
C GLY A 103 -9.07 3.04 12.24
N TYR A 104 -8.42 2.50 11.23
CA TYR A 104 -8.40 3.00 9.87
C TYR A 104 -9.17 2.07 8.94
N HIS A 105 -9.54 2.58 7.77
CA HIS A 105 -10.20 1.79 6.71
C HIS A 105 -9.43 1.97 5.39
N PRO A 106 -8.23 1.34 5.26
CA PRO A 106 -7.42 1.43 4.05
C PRO A 106 -8.16 0.98 2.80
N LEU A 107 -7.83 1.61 1.68
CA LEU A 107 -8.26 1.20 0.34
C LEU A 107 -7.03 0.73 -0.42
N VAL A 108 -7.12 -0.44 -1.04
CA VAL A 108 -6.02 -1.05 -1.77
C VAL A 108 -6.49 -1.49 -3.15
N ALA A 109 -5.63 -1.33 -4.14
CA ALA A 109 -5.81 -1.89 -5.47
C ALA A 109 -4.71 -2.91 -5.75
N PHE A 110 -5.11 -4.07 -6.22
CA PHE A 110 -4.22 -5.15 -6.61
C PHE A 110 -4.35 -5.44 -8.11
N ASP A 111 -3.29 -5.98 -8.70
CA ASP A 111 -3.46 -6.74 -9.93
C ASP A 111 -4.13 -8.08 -9.61
N GLY A 112 -5.29 -8.32 -10.19
CA GLY A 112 -6.11 -9.50 -9.95
C GLY A 112 -5.53 -10.81 -10.48
N VAL A 113 -4.42 -10.77 -11.21
CA VAL A 113 -3.72 -11.95 -11.75
C VAL A 113 -2.46 -12.25 -10.95
N THR A 114 -1.62 -11.24 -10.73
CA THR A 114 -0.32 -11.41 -10.07
C THR A 114 -0.39 -11.19 -8.56
N GLY A 115 -1.41 -10.50 -8.06
CA GLY A 115 -1.53 -10.08 -6.67
C GLY A 115 -0.62 -8.91 -6.29
N TYR A 116 0.05 -8.28 -7.24
CA TYR A 116 0.87 -7.11 -6.94
C TYR A 116 0.03 -5.94 -6.45
N VAL A 117 0.51 -5.25 -5.41
CA VAL A 117 -0.11 -4.02 -4.91
C VAL A 117 0.14 -2.89 -5.90
N LEU A 118 -0.91 -2.44 -6.57
CA LEU A 118 -0.84 -1.33 -7.52
C LEU A 118 -0.86 0.03 -6.81
N LYS A 119 -1.72 0.15 -5.80
CA LYS A 119 -1.88 1.37 -5.02
C LYS A 119 -2.48 1.07 -3.66
N ALA A 120 -2.09 1.83 -2.64
CA ALA A 120 -2.70 1.79 -1.33
C ALA A 120 -2.94 3.21 -0.80
N GLN A 121 -4.02 3.39 -0.04
CA GLN A 121 -4.36 4.65 0.62
C GLN A 121 -4.87 4.39 2.02
N LEU A 122 -4.22 4.96 3.02
CA LEU A 122 -4.76 4.98 4.38
C LEU A 122 -5.92 5.98 4.43
N ARG A 123 -7.05 5.55 5.03
CA ARG A 123 -8.25 6.38 5.19
C ARG A 123 -8.74 6.32 6.62
N ALA A 124 -9.43 7.37 7.07
CA ALA A 124 -10.10 7.39 8.36
C ALA A 124 -11.05 6.19 8.52
N GLY A 125 -11.14 5.64 9.74
CA GLY A 125 -11.88 4.41 10.01
C GLY A 125 -13.37 4.47 9.71
N ASN A 126 -13.98 5.67 9.74
CA ASN A 126 -15.38 5.89 9.43
C ASN A 126 -15.68 6.11 7.94
N ARG A 127 -14.69 5.98 7.06
CA ARG A 127 -14.91 6.08 5.62
C ARG A 127 -15.65 4.86 5.11
N TYR A 128 -16.70 5.10 4.32
CA TYR A 128 -17.38 4.01 3.61
C TYR A 128 -16.50 3.46 2.48
N THR A 129 -16.68 2.17 2.15
CA THR A 129 -15.86 1.43 1.17
C THR A 129 -15.66 2.20 -0.13
N SER A 130 -16.73 2.68 -0.76
CA SER A 130 -16.68 3.37 -2.06
C SER A 130 -16.30 4.84 -1.99
N ASN A 131 -16.20 5.46 -0.81
CA ASN A 131 -15.88 6.89 -0.71
C ASN A 131 -14.51 7.21 -1.31
N GLY A 132 -14.49 8.07 -2.36
CA GLY A 132 -13.28 8.53 -3.04
C GLY A 132 -12.61 7.48 -3.92
N VAL A 133 -13.33 6.40 -4.26
CA VAL A 133 -12.78 5.32 -5.09
C VAL A 133 -12.47 5.80 -6.51
N GLY A 134 -13.29 6.69 -7.08
CA GLY A 134 -13.05 7.28 -8.41
C GLY A 134 -11.71 8.02 -8.48
N ASP A 135 -11.45 8.91 -7.52
CA ASP A 135 -10.17 9.63 -7.44
C ASP A 135 -8.99 8.69 -7.16
N PHE A 136 -9.23 7.63 -6.38
CA PHE A 136 -8.22 6.64 -6.07
C PHE A 136 -7.81 5.84 -7.30
N ILE A 137 -8.77 5.37 -8.11
CA ILE A 137 -8.50 4.47 -9.26
C ILE A 137 -8.10 5.20 -10.54
N LYS A 138 -8.59 6.43 -10.75
CA LYS A 138 -8.36 7.20 -11.97
C LYS A 138 -6.88 7.30 -12.42
N PRO A 139 -5.91 7.54 -11.52
CA PRO A 139 -4.49 7.53 -11.91
C PRO A 139 -4.03 6.16 -12.45
N LEU A 140 -4.49 5.06 -11.86
CA LEU A 140 -4.17 3.70 -12.32
C LEU A 140 -4.75 3.44 -13.71
N LEU A 141 -6.04 3.75 -13.90
CA LEU A 141 -6.69 3.61 -15.21
C LEU A 141 -5.97 4.44 -16.27
N THR A 142 -5.59 5.67 -15.94
CA THR A 142 -4.86 6.55 -16.87
C THR A 142 -3.48 6.00 -17.19
N HIS A 143 -2.77 5.42 -16.22
CA HIS A 143 -1.44 4.87 -16.40
C HIS A 143 -1.49 3.62 -17.29
N TYR A 144 -2.32 2.65 -16.93
CA TYR A 144 -2.39 1.36 -17.62
C TYR A 144 -3.07 1.44 -19.00
N SER A 145 -4.03 2.34 -19.20
CA SER A 145 -4.61 2.57 -20.55
C SER A 145 -3.60 3.11 -21.56
N LYS A 146 -2.58 3.83 -21.11
CA LYS A 146 -1.49 4.31 -21.99
C LYS A 146 -0.48 3.22 -22.36
N LYS A 147 -0.32 2.21 -21.49
CA LYS A 147 0.67 1.14 -21.69
C LYS A 147 0.20 0.03 -22.64
N GLY A 148 -1.09 -0.21 -22.71
CA GLY A 148 -1.66 -1.29 -23.52
C GLY A 148 -2.87 -0.84 -24.30
N SER A 149 -2.67 -0.28 -25.50
CA SER A 149 -3.74 0.26 -26.34
C SER A 149 -4.84 -0.75 -26.73
N ASN A 150 -4.59 -2.05 -26.60
CA ASN A 150 -5.51 -3.12 -26.99
C ASN A 150 -6.01 -3.97 -25.81
N LYS A 151 -5.56 -3.73 -24.57
CA LYS A 151 -6.01 -4.49 -23.41
C LYS A 151 -7.27 -3.86 -22.80
N LYS A 152 -8.22 -4.69 -22.45
CA LYS A 152 -9.34 -4.25 -21.62
C LYS A 152 -8.88 -4.17 -20.17
N ILE A 153 -9.23 -3.10 -19.49
CA ILE A 153 -9.04 -2.96 -18.06
C ILE A 153 -10.37 -3.25 -17.40
N LEU A 154 -10.40 -4.30 -16.59
CA LEU A 154 -11.54 -4.66 -15.77
C LEU A 154 -11.27 -4.23 -14.34
N VAL A 155 -12.22 -3.51 -13.74
CA VAL A 155 -12.20 -3.19 -12.32
C VAL A 155 -13.15 -4.12 -11.60
N ARG A 156 -12.68 -4.79 -10.54
CA ARG A 156 -13.45 -5.73 -9.75
C ARG A 156 -13.35 -5.35 -8.27
N GLY A 157 -14.44 -5.49 -7.54
CA GLY A 157 -14.52 -5.27 -6.10
C GLY A 157 -15.76 -5.95 -5.54
N ASP A 158 -15.91 -5.95 -4.22
CA ASP A 158 -17.11 -6.45 -3.56
C ASP A 158 -18.32 -5.51 -3.76
N SER A 159 -19.48 -5.89 -3.19
CA SER A 159 -20.71 -5.09 -3.30
C SER A 159 -20.59 -3.70 -2.67
N GLY A 160 -19.66 -3.47 -1.77
CA GLY A 160 -19.40 -2.16 -1.16
C GLY A 160 -18.88 -1.12 -2.16
N PHE A 161 -18.35 -1.58 -3.30
CA PHE A 161 -17.89 -0.73 -4.41
C PHE A 161 -18.94 -0.51 -5.49
N ALA A 162 -20.12 -1.14 -5.41
CA ALA A 162 -21.18 -1.02 -6.41
C ALA A 162 -21.88 0.35 -6.33
N THR A 163 -21.26 1.37 -6.89
CA THR A 163 -21.76 2.75 -6.90
C THR A 163 -21.76 3.32 -8.31
N PRO A 164 -22.66 4.29 -8.61
CA PRO A 164 -22.70 4.95 -9.92
C PRO A 164 -21.40 5.63 -10.34
N GLU A 165 -20.53 5.96 -9.39
CA GLU A 165 -19.23 6.58 -9.66
C GLU A 165 -18.25 5.61 -10.38
N LEU A 166 -18.44 4.30 -10.20
CA LEU A 166 -17.60 3.27 -10.81
C LEU A 166 -18.17 2.69 -12.11
N TYR A 167 -19.45 2.91 -12.38
CA TYR A 167 -20.13 2.47 -13.61
C TYR A 167 -20.21 3.60 -14.66
#